data_d91dcd5329032080f36a06392e839799
#
_entry.id   d91dcd5329032080f36a06392e839799
#
_cell.length_a   1.000
_cell.length_b   1.000
_cell.length_c   1.000
_cell.angle_alpha   90.00
_cell.angle_beta   90.00
_cell.angle_gamma   90.00
#
_symmetry.space_group_name_H-M   'P 1'
#
loop_
_entity.id
_entity.type
_entity.pdbx_description
1 polymer ?
#
loop_
_entity_poly.entity_id
_entity_poly.type
_entity_poly.pdbx_seq_one_letter_code
_entity_poly.pdbx_strand_id
1 'polypeptide(L)'
;INPTLEWKQMYSEAWRLQRDYFWVSNMSGVNWNKIYDRYFKLIDRIGTRTEFSDLIWEMQGELGTSHCYEMGGDYKPRRSYLQGLLGAELNYDKKFKSYIISKIYKGDFWENPQSSLLRPGLNIKEGDYIRKINGTRLSKKITPGHMLVNQSNCEIDINILNKFHKKSRNVTVKTISNQTKLIYRDWVEKNREYVHRKTKGKVGYLHIPDMGAAGFAEFHRYFLAEIVYDGLIV
;
A
#
# COMPACT_ATOMS: atom_id res chain seq x y z
N ILE A 1 -29.62 -15.68 15.80
CA ILE A 1 -29.66 -14.99 14.50
C ILE A 1 -29.63 -16.06 13.41
N ASN A 2 -30.47 -15.93 12.40
CA ASN A 2 -30.45 -16.75 11.19
C ASN A 2 -29.84 -15.94 10.05
N PRO A 3 -28.61 -16.21 9.64
CA PRO A 3 -27.91 -15.38 8.65
C PRO A 3 -28.66 -15.28 7.31
N THR A 4 -29.25 -16.36 6.85
CA THR A 4 -29.96 -16.36 5.56
C THR A 4 -31.20 -15.44 5.56
N LEU A 5 -31.96 -15.42 6.67
CA LEU A 5 -33.10 -14.50 6.80
C LEU A 5 -32.63 -13.04 6.91
N GLU A 6 -31.55 -12.80 7.62
CA GLU A 6 -30.93 -11.49 7.75
C GLU A 6 -30.43 -10.99 6.38
N TRP A 7 -29.72 -11.84 5.62
CA TRP A 7 -29.24 -11.47 4.29
C TRP A 7 -30.36 -11.21 3.29
N LYS A 8 -31.47 -11.93 3.39
CA LYS A 8 -32.68 -11.62 2.59
C LYS A 8 -33.23 -10.22 2.91
N GLN A 9 -33.27 -9.87 4.19
CA GLN A 9 -33.69 -8.53 4.63
C GLN A 9 -32.69 -7.46 4.14
N MET A 10 -31.40 -7.67 4.35
CA MET A 10 -30.34 -6.74 3.95
C MET A 10 -30.34 -6.51 2.43
N TYR A 11 -30.49 -7.58 1.65
CA TYR A 11 -30.58 -7.49 0.19
C TYR A 11 -31.79 -6.66 -0.25
N SER A 12 -32.96 -6.96 0.32
CA SER A 12 -34.20 -6.24 -0.01
C SER A 12 -34.10 -4.77 0.35
N GLU A 13 -33.40 -4.45 1.47
CA GLU A 13 -33.18 -3.07 1.88
C GLU A 13 -32.20 -2.35 0.96
N ALA A 14 -31.08 -2.99 0.61
CA ALA A 14 -30.12 -2.42 -0.34
C ALA A 14 -30.75 -2.14 -1.70
N TRP A 15 -31.59 -3.07 -2.21
CA TRP A 15 -32.33 -2.88 -3.44
C TRP A 15 -33.30 -1.70 -3.36
N ARG A 16 -34.07 -1.57 -2.23
CA ARG A 16 -34.99 -0.45 -2.01
C ARG A 16 -34.26 0.89 -1.94
N LEU A 17 -33.17 0.97 -1.22
CA LEU A 17 -32.35 2.18 -1.11
C LEU A 17 -31.87 2.65 -2.48
N GLN A 18 -31.39 1.73 -3.32
CA GLN A 18 -31.01 2.08 -4.69
C GLN A 18 -32.21 2.59 -5.49
N ARG A 19 -33.37 1.95 -5.43
CA ARG A 19 -34.59 2.37 -6.12
C ARG A 19 -35.01 3.75 -5.69
N ASP A 20 -35.06 4.02 -4.39
CA ASP A 20 -35.68 5.21 -3.81
C ASP A 20 -34.76 6.44 -3.89
N TYR A 21 -33.44 6.23 -3.94
CA TYR A 21 -32.45 7.31 -3.96
C TYR A 21 -31.62 7.39 -5.25
N PHE A 22 -31.91 6.59 -6.26
CA PHE A 22 -31.23 6.73 -7.55
C PHE A 22 -31.58 8.09 -8.19
N TRP A 23 -30.61 8.70 -8.86
CA TRP A 23 -30.68 10.06 -9.38
C TRP A 23 -31.77 10.28 -10.45
N VAL A 24 -32.31 9.22 -11.10
CA VAL A 24 -33.45 9.25 -12.00
C VAL A 24 -34.43 8.14 -11.66
N SER A 25 -35.75 8.47 -11.67
CA SER A 25 -36.83 7.55 -11.25
C SER A 25 -36.96 6.30 -12.10
N ASN A 26 -36.57 6.37 -13.38
CA ASN A 26 -36.60 5.24 -14.30
C ASN A 26 -35.39 4.32 -14.23
N MET A 27 -34.51 4.47 -13.24
CA MET A 27 -33.27 3.67 -13.04
C MET A 27 -32.40 3.64 -14.29
N SER A 28 -32.30 4.73 -15.06
CA SER A 28 -31.60 4.82 -16.36
C SER A 28 -32.03 3.75 -17.37
N GLY A 29 -33.31 3.34 -17.32
CA GLY A 29 -33.87 2.33 -18.21
C GLY A 29 -33.66 0.88 -17.76
N VAL A 30 -33.03 0.66 -16.62
CA VAL A 30 -32.84 -0.68 -16.05
C VAL A 30 -34.13 -1.19 -15.43
N ASN A 31 -34.53 -2.41 -15.76
CA ASN A 31 -35.67 -3.05 -15.09
C ASN A 31 -35.25 -3.55 -13.70
N TRP A 32 -35.32 -2.66 -12.73
CA TRP A 32 -34.79 -2.87 -11.37
C TRP A 32 -35.51 -4.01 -10.63
N ASN A 33 -36.80 -4.25 -10.91
CA ASN A 33 -37.54 -5.41 -10.35
C ASN A 33 -36.96 -6.74 -10.89
N LYS A 34 -36.66 -6.79 -12.20
CA LYS A 34 -36.04 -7.99 -12.78
C LYS A 34 -34.66 -8.27 -12.19
N ILE A 35 -33.89 -7.23 -11.83
CA ILE A 35 -32.61 -7.37 -11.14
C ILE A 35 -32.83 -7.94 -9.74
N TYR A 36 -33.83 -7.45 -8.99
CA TYR A 36 -34.19 -8.04 -7.71
C TYR A 36 -34.37 -9.54 -7.79
N ASP A 37 -35.28 -9.98 -8.69
CA ASP A 37 -35.63 -11.41 -8.83
C ASP A 37 -34.43 -12.28 -9.29
N ARG A 38 -33.53 -11.69 -10.07
CA ARG A 38 -32.33 -12.40 -10.56
C ARG A 38 -31.41 -12.77 -9.40
N TYR A 39 -31.06 -11.83 -8.56
CA TYR A 39 -30.05 -12.00 -7.53
C TYR A 39 -30.62 -12.53 -6.20
N PHE A 40 -31.87 -12.21 -5.86
CA PHE A 40 -32.50 -12.67 -4.62
C PHE A 40 -32.45 -14.20 -4.45
N LYS A 41 -32.63 -14.93 -5.54
CA LYS A 41 -32.58 -16.41 -5.54
C LYS A 41 -31.21 -16.97 -5.17
N LEU A 42 -30.15 -16.19 -5.29
CA LEU A 42 -28.79 -16.64 -4.99
C LEU A 42 -28.50 -16.56 -3.49
N ILE A 43 -29.28 -15.83 -2.70
CA ILE A 43 -29.06 -15.67 -1.26
C ILE A 43 -29.06 -16.99 -0.52
N ASP A 44 -29.92 -17.93 -0.93
CA ASP A 44 -30.00 -19.26 -0.30
C ASP A 44 -28.75 -20.15 -0.56
N ARG A 45 -27.85 -19.71 -1.46
CA ARG A 45 -26.58 -20.38 -1.79
C ARG A 45 -25.37 -19.74 -1.11
N ILE A 46 -25.55 -18.61 -0.45
CA ILE A 46 -24.47 -17.87 0.20
C ILE A 46 -24.14 -18.51 1.54
N GLY A 47 -22.85 -18.76 1.79
CA GLY A 47 -22.36 -19.34 3.04
C GLY A 47 -21.63 -18.35 3.95
N THR A 48 -21.24 -17.17 3.42
CA THR A 48 -20.40 -16.20 4.15
C THR A 48 -20.87 -14.77 3.93
N ARG A 49 -20.54 -13.87 4.88
CA ARG A 49 -20.80 -12.43 4.73
C ARG A 49 -20.04 -11.82 3.53
N THR A 50 -18.90 -12.36 3.19
CA THR A 50 -18.12 -11.89 2.02
C THR A 50 -18.85 -12.20 0.72
N GLU A 51 -19.36 -13.42 0.56
CA GLU A 51 -20.17 -13.81 -0.62
C GLU A 51 -21.45 -12.98 -0.73
N PHE A 52 -22.03 -12.58 0.43
CA PHE A 52 -23.16 -11.64 0.41
C PHE A 52 -22.76 -10.26 -0.13
N SER A 53 -21.60 -9.74 0.26
CA SER A 53 -21.08 -8.49 -0.30
C SER A 53 -20.86 -8.60 -1.80
N ASP A 54 -20.26 -9.70 -2.27
CA ASP A 54 -20.07 -9.93 -3.71
C ASP A 54 -21.42 -9.88 -4.45
N LEU A 55 -22.48 -10.48 -3.88
CA LEU A 55 -23.83 -10.43 -4.45
C LEU A 55 -24.38 -9.01 -4.52
N ILE A 56 -24.17 -8.20 -3.49
CA ILE A 56 -24.59 -6.79 -3.49
C ILE A 56 -23.83 -6.00 -4.56
N TRP A 57 -22.52 -6.22 -4.70
CA TRP A 57 -21.70 -5.60 -5.75
C TRP A 57 -22.20 -5.94 -7.15
N GLU A 58 -22.52 -7.22 -7.41
CA GLU A 58 -23.09 -7.66 -8.68
C GLU A 58 -24.44 -6.98 -8.97
N MET A 59 -25.33 -6.95 -7.98
CA MET A 59 -26.62 -6.25 -8.11
C MET A 59 -26.43 -4.75 -8.44
N GLN A 60 -25.54 -4.07 -7.74
CA GLN A 60 -25.25 -2.65 -7.97
C GLN A 60 -24.60 -2.41 -9.34
N GLY A 61 -23.78 -3.34 -9.81
CA GLY A 61 -23.15 -3.28 -11.13
C GLY A 61 -24.15 -3.19 -12.29
N GLU A 62 -25.34 -3.75 -12.13
CA GLU A 62 -26.42 -3.69 -13.14
C GLU A 62 -26.94 -2.26 -13.40
N LEU A 63 -26.68 -1.31 -12.50
CA LEU A 63 -27.01 0.09 -12.70
C LEU A 63 -26.15 0.79 -13.75
N GLY A 64 -25.00 0.21 -14.11
CA GLY A 64 -24.09 0.79 -15.10
C GLY A 64 -23.55 2.18 -14.73
N THR A 65 -23.53 2.52 -13.43
CA THR A 65 -23.06 3.81 -12.93
C THR A 65 -21.88 3.61 -11.97
N SER A 66 -21.01 4.62 -11.89
CA SER A 66 -19.91 4.63 -10.92
C SER A 66 -20.37 5.10 -9.54
N HIS A 67 -19.51 4.88 -8.53
CA HIS A 67 -19.74 5.31 -7.14
C HIS A 67 -20.88 4.59 -6.39
N CYS A 68 -21.24 3.39 -6.84
CA CYS A 68 -22.09 2.47 -6.08
C CYS A 68 -21.19 1.57 -5.23
N TYR A 69 -21.11 1.81 -3.93
CA TYR A 69 -20.23 1.08 -3.02
C TYR A 69 -20.99 0.45 -1.87
N GLU A 70 -20.59 -0.75 -1.50
CA GLU A 70 -20.90 -1.37 -0.22
C GLU A 70 -19.62 -1.39 0.62
N MET A 71 -19.68 -0.89 1.83
CA MET A 71 -18.52 -0.78 2.72
C MET A 71 -18.90 -1.07 4.17
N GLY A 72 -17.93 -1.57 4.91
CA GLY A 72 -18.12 -1.92 6.31
C GLY A 72 -18.86 -3.23 6.48
N GLY A 73 -19.37 -3.48 7.69
CA GLY A 73 -20.09 -4.69 8.06
C GLY A 73 -19.34 -5.56 9.05
N ASP A 74 -19.97 -6.67 9.41
CA ASP A 74 -19.54 -7.63 10.43
C ASP A 74 -18.59 -8.71 9.88
N TYR A 75 -17.60 -8.30 9.11
CA TYR A 75 -16.60 -9.21 8.61
C TYR A 75 -15.74 -9.78 9.73
N LYS A 76 -15.50 -11.08 9.69
CA LYS A 76 -14.51 -11.69 10.55
C LYS A 76 -13.12 -11.11 10.22
N PRO A 77 -12.48 -10.41 11.16
CA PRO A 77 -11.18 -9.81 10.88
C PRO A 77 -10.16 -10.89 10.53
N ARG A 78 -9.43 -10.67 9.46
CA ARG A 78 -8.30 -11.53 9.10
C ARG A 78 -7.22 -11.37 10.15
N ARG A 79 -6.59 -12.48 10.53
CA ARG A 79 -5.38 -12.42 11.37
C ARG A 79 -4.31 -11.62 10.61
N SER A 80 -3.84 -10.54 11.21
CA SER A 80 -2.75 -9.74 10.67
C SER A 80 -1.56 -9.79 11.62
N TYR A 81 -0.37 -9.78 11.05
CA TYR A 81 0.87 -9.64 11.79
C TYR A 81 1.38 -8.22 11.62
N LEU A 82 1.88 -7.64 12.70
CA LEU A 82 2.47 -6.31 12.69
C LEU A 82 3.92 -6.40 12.17
N GLN A 83 4.05 -6.49 10.86
CA GLN A 83 5.36 -6.62 10.21
C GLN A 83 6.21 -5.39 10.40
N GLY A 84 7.38 -5.56 10.99
CA GLY A 84 8.41 -4.53 11.05
C GLY A 84 9.14 -4.40 9.71
N LEU A 85 9.45 -3.16 9.33
CA LEU A 85 10.14 -2.83 8.08
C LEU A 85 11.31 -1.88 8.38
N LEU A 86 12.33 -1.87 7.52
CA LEU A 86 13.53 -1.06 7.68
C LEU A 86 13.59 0.14 6.71
N GLY A 87 12.65 0.23 5.77
CA GLY A 87 12.71 1.24 4.71
C GLY A 87 13.86 0.99 3.73
N ALA A 88 14.13 -0.29 3.44
CA ALA A 88 15.24 -0.70 2.59
C ALA A 88 14.92 -1.99 1.82
N GLU A 89 15.62 -2.22 0.73
CA GLU A 89 15.67 -3.49 0.02
C GLU A 89 16.84 -4.32 0.51
N LEU A 90 16.56 -5.57 0.83
CA LEU A 90 17.54 -6.52 1.36
C LEU A 90 17.59 -7.76 0.46
N ASN A 91 18.75 -8.05 -0.10
CA ASN A 91 18.98 -9.20 -0.96
C ASN A 91 19.96 -10.19 -0.32
N TYR A 92 19.66 -11.49 -0.40
CA TYR A 92 20.54 -12.51 0.15
C TYR A 92 21.76 -12.73 -0.73
N ASP A 93 22.94 -12.49 -0.18
CA ASP A 93 24.23 -12.76 -0.82
C ASP A 93 24.74 -14.15 -0.40
N LYS A 94 24.82 -15.06 -1.37
CA LYS A 94 25.27 -16.45 -1.15
C LYS A 94 26.75 -16.51 -0.72
N LYS A 95 27.60 -15.62 -1.23
CA LYS A 95 29.03 -15.58 -0.93
C LYS A 95 29.30 -15.17 0.51
N PHE A 96 28.61 -14.15 0.99
CA PHE A 96 28.75 -13.64 2.36
C PHE A 96 27.77 -14.29 3.35
N LYS A 97 26.86 -15.13 2.88
CA LYS A 97 25.81 -15.77 3.69
C LYS A 97 25.09 -14.76 4.60
N SER A 98 24.75 -13.60 4.04
CA SER A 98 24.19 -12.44 4.74
C SER A 98 23.30 -11.63 3.80
N TYR A 99 22.54 -10.69 4.34
CA TYR A 99 21.68 -9.83 3.55
C TYR A 99 22.38 -8.51 3.25
N ILE A 100 22.63 -8.24 1.97
CA ILE A 100 23.12 -6.95 1.49
C ILE A 100 22.00 -5.94 1.45
N ILE A 101 22.25 -4.73 1.91
CA ILE A 101 21.38 -3.58 1.73
C ILE A 101 21.59 -3.10 0.30
N SER A 102 20.70 -3.50 -0.61
CA SER A 102 20.79 -3.12 -2.02
C SER A 102 20.29 -1.70 -2.25
N LYS A 103 19.37 -1.22 -1.42
CA LYS A 103 18.81 0.11 -1.50
C LYS A 103 18.29 0.57 -0.15
N ILE A 104 18.44 1.87 0.15
CA ILE A 104 17.81 2.53 1.28
C ILE A 104 16.85 3.60 0.73
N TYR A 105 15.57 3.46 1.02
CA TYR A 105 14.58 4.45 0.62
C TYR A 105 14.73 5.71 1.48
N LYS A 106 15.07 6.81 0.86
CA LYS A 106 15.30 8.08 1.57
C LYS A 106 14.02 8.66 2.13
N GLY A 107 12.91 8.50 1.41
CA GLY A 107 11.64 9.11 1.77
C GLY A 107 11.68 10.63 1.59
N ASP A 108 10.82 11.29 2.31
CA ASP A 108 10.70 12.74 2.32
C ASP A 108 11.02 13.29 3.71
N PHE A 109 11.85 14.33 3.79
CA PHE A 109 12.19 14.97 5.07
C PHE A 109 10.97 15.60 5.76
N TRP A 110 9.95 15.96 5.01
CA TRP A 110 8.72 16.57 5.51
C TRP A 110 7.67 15.54 5.94
N GLU A 111 7.84 14.28 5.56
CA GLU A 111 6.91 13.20 5.86
C GLU A 111 7.52 12.14 6.78
N ASN A 112 6.73 11.59 7.67
CA ASN A 112 7.05 10.38 8.40
C ASN A 112 6.31 9.17 7.75
N PRO A 113 6.90 7.99 7.73
CA PRO A 113 8.18 7.59 8.31
C PRO A 113 9.38 7.87 7.39
N GLN A 114 10.56 7.92 7.98
CA GLN A 114 11.85 7.82 7.29
C GLN A 114 12.39 6.40 7.40
N SER A 115 13.34 6.04 6.52
CA SER A 115 14.03 4.74 6.66
C SER A 115 14.73 4.64 8.02
N SER A 116 14.51 3.53 8.70
CA SER A 116 15.16 3.23 10.00
C SER A 116 16.68 3.26 9.92
N LEU A 117 17.25 3.04 8.74
CA LEU A 117 18.68 2.96 8.50
C LEU A 117 19.35 4.32 8.26
N LEU A 118 18.56 5.38 8.04
CA LEU A 118 19.07 6.74 7.77
C LEU A 118 19.18 7.62 9.00
N ARG A 119 18.85 7.11 10.19
CA ARG A 119 18.96 7.88 11.44
C ARG A 119 20.38 8.41 11.61
N PRO A 120 20.54 9.69 11.98
CA PRO A 120 21.87 10.28 12.23
C PRO A 120 22.69 9.46 13.22
N GLY A 121 23.99 9.32 12.94
CA GLY A 121 24.94 8.55 13.76
C GLY A 121 25.05 7.07 13.38
N LEU A 122 24.08 6.49 12.66
CA LEU A 122 24.16 5.06 12.29
C LEU A 122 25.22 4.77 11.22
N ASN A 123 25.47 5.71 10.29
CA ASN A 123 26.45 5.55 9.20
C ASN A 123 26.29 4.22 8.43
N ILE A 124 25.05 3.80 8.19
CA ILE A 124 24.71 2.63 7.38
C ILE A 124 24.57 3.07 5.93
N LYS A 125 25.10 2.28 5.00
CA LYS A 125 25.11 2.60 3.57
C LYS A 125 24.62 1.42 2.73
N GLU A 126 24.16 1.73 1.54
CA GLU A 126 23.95 0.71 0.51
C GLU A 126 25.24 -0.05 0.23
N GLY A 127 25.12 -1.36 0.12
CA GLY A 127 26.25 -2.28 0.04
C GLY A 127 26.73 -2.83 1.38
N ASP A 128 26.32 -2.29 2.53
CA ASP A 128 26.56 -2.92 3.82
C ASP A 128 25.71 -4.19 3.99
N TYR A 129 26.09 -5.07 4.90
CA TYR A 129 25.40 -6.32 5.15
C TYR A 129 24.75 -6.34 6.53
N ILE A 130 23.53 -6.83 6.62
CA ILE A 130 22.86 -7.19 7.88
C ILE A 130 23.13 -8.68 8.12
N ARG A 131 23.82 -9.00 9.22
CA ARG A 131 24.20 -10.37 9.58
C ARG A 131 23.33 -10.98 10.66
N LYS A 132 22.86 -10.16 11.59
CA LYS A 132 22.02 -10.59 12.70
C LYS A 132 20.91 -9.57 12.96
N ILE A 133 19.79 -10.05 13.45
CA ILE A 133 18.71 -9.25 14.03
C ILE A 133 18.41 -9.84 15.41
N ASN A 134 18.37 -9.01 16.44
CA ASN A 134 18.15 -9.41 17.84
C ASN A 134 19.02 -10.62 18.24
N GLY A 135 20.31 -10.57 17.92
CA GLY A 135 21.26 -11.63 18.21
C GLY A 135 21.21 -12.85 17.27
N THR A 136 20.10 -13.09 16.58
CA THR A 136 19.90 -14.24 15.70
C THR A 136 20.57 -14.02 14.34
N ARG A 137 21.40 -14.98 13.90
CA ARG A 137 22.07 -14.94 12.61
C ARG A 137 21.10 -15.17 11.47
N LEU A 138 21.14 -14.27 10.50
CA LEU A 138 20.35 -14.38 9.28
C LEU A 138 20.92 -15.44 8.33
N SER A 139 20.04 -16.06 7.59
CA SER A 139 20.37 -17.07 6.58
C SER A 139 19.30 -17.09 5.50
N LYS A 140 19.45 -17.94 4.48
CA LYS A 140 18.40 -18.15 3.48
C LYS A 140 17.07 -18.66 4.09
N LYS A 141 17.14 -19.40 5.23
CA LYS A 141 15.95 -19.91 5.94
C LYS A 141 15.42 -18.91 6.99
N ILE A 142 16.31 -18.19 7.65
CA ILE A 142 15.96 -17.17 8.66
C ILE A 142 16.17 -15.80 8.01
N THR A 143 15.11 -15.29 7.41
CA THR A 143 15.15 -14.03 6.64
C THR A 143 14.92 -12.81 7.55
N PRO A 144 15.30 -11.61 7.12
CA PRO A 144 14.91 -10.37 7.82
C PRO A 144 13.41 -10.26 8.04
N GLY A 145 12.59 -10.58 7.02
CA GLY A 145 11.13 -10.56 7.15
C GLY A 145 10.63 -11.51 8.24
N HIS A 146 11.22 -12.70 8.36
CA HIS A 146 10.89 -13.65 9.43
C HIS A 146 11.20 -13.06 10.83
N MET A 147 12.38 -12.45 10.98
CA MET A 147 12.81 -11.85 12.25
C MET A 147 12.04 -10.59 12.64
N LEU A 148 11.35 -9.97 11.69
CA LEU A 148 10.63 -8.72 11.89
C LEU A 148 9.11 -8.90 12.01
N VAL A 149 8.62 -10.13 12.06
CA VAL A 149 7.21 -10.43 12.38
C VAL A 149 6.89 -9.93 13.78
N ASN A 150 5.80 -9.17 13.93
CA ASN A 150 5.37 -8.51 15.17
C ASN A 150 6.41 -7.54 15.77
N GLN A 151 7.30 -7.02 14.94
CA GLN A 151 8.32 -6.04 15.32
C GLN A 151 8.06 -4.67 14.68
N SER A 152 6.81 -4.33 14.41
CA SER A 152 6.44 -3.02 13.87
C SER A 152 6.57 -1.92 14.91
N ASN A 153 7.20 -0.81 14.55
CA ASN A 153 7.46 0.34 15.42
C ASN A 153 8.24 0.01 16.71
N CYS A 154 8.98 -1.11 16.70
CA CYS A 154 9.79 -1.58 17.83
C CYS A 154 11.28 -1.27 17.60
N GLU A 155 12.02 -1.10 18.68
CA GLU A 155 13.48 -1.08 18.63
C GLU A 155 14.01 -2.49 18.48
N ILE A 156 14.95 -2.65 17.58
CA ILE A 156 15.63 -3.92 17.31
C ILE A 156 17.14 -3.69 17.19
N ASP A 157 17.91 -4.70 17.55
CA ASP A 157 19.35 -4.69 17.36
C ASP A 157 19.71 -5.35 16.04
N ILE A 158 20.48 -4.66 15.22
CA ILE A 158 21.02 -5.21 13.98
C ILE A 158 22.54 -5.23 13.99
N ASN A 159 23.12 -6.33 13.54
CA ASN A 159 24.55 -6.43 13.33
C ASN A 159 24.88 -6.09 11.88
N ILE A 160 25.56 -4.97 11.68
CA ILE A 160 25.99 -4.45 10.39
C ILE A 160 27.44 -4.81 10.13
N LEU A 161 27.72 -5.37 8.97
CA LEU A 161 29.08 -5.54 8.45
C LEU A 161 29.32 -4.53 7.34
N ASN A 162 30.26 -3.62 7.55
CA ASN A 162 30.65 -2.69 6.52
C ASN A 162 31.42 -3.40 5.41
N LYS A 163 30.98 -3.21 4.16
CA LYS A 163 31.55 -3.88 2.98
C LYS A 163 33.03 -3.57 2.77
N PHE A 164 33.42 -2.32 2.97
CA PHE A 164 34.79 -1.86 2.67
C PHE A 164 35.79 -2.18 3.78
N HIS A 165 35.38 -1.93 5.03
CA HIS A 165 36.29 -2.06 6.18
C HIS A 165 36.23 -3.44 6.85
N LYS A 166 35.31 -4.30 6.41
CA LYS A 166 35.05 -5.64 7.01
C LYS A 166 34.87 -5.61 8.54
N LYS A 167 34.55 -4.44 9.09
CA LYS A 167 34.22 -4.27 10.51
C LYS A 167 32.77 -4.49 10.75
N SER A 168 32.42 -5.26 11.76
CA SER A 168 31.06 -5.53 12.17
C SER A 168 30.76 -4.73 13.45
N ARG A 169 29.57 -4.19 13.55
CA ARG A 169 29.09 -3.45 14.72
C ARG A 169 27.61 -3.70 14.94
N ASN A 170 27.16 -3.57 16.17
CA ASN A 170 25.75 -3.59 16.51
C ASN A 170 25.22 -2.16 16.58
N VAL A 171 24.01 -1.98 16.10
CA VAL A 171 23.28 -0.72 16.19
C VAL A 171 21.82 -1.01 16.47
N THR A 172 21.18 -0.17 17.25
CA THR A 172 19.75 -0.25 17.53
C THR A 172 19.00 0.67 16.57
N VAL A 173 17.98 0.15 15.92
CA VAL A 173 17.11 0.89 14.99
C VAL A 173 15.65 0.67 15.34
N LYS A 174 14.82 1.67 15.12
CA LYS A 174 13.37 1.54 15.28
C LYS A 174 12.75 1.16 13.94
N THR A 175 12.08 0.02 13.88
CA THR A 175 11.35 -0.42 12.68
C THR A 175 10.17 0.50 12.39
N ILE A 176 9.70 0.46 11.16
CA ILE A 176 8.49 1.16 10.70
C ILE A 176 7.39 0.16 10.36
N SER A 177 6.13 0.59 10.43
CA SER A 177 4.95 -0.24 10.12
C SER A 177 4.60 -0.27 8.63
N ASN A 178 4.99 0.77 7.89
CA ASN A 178 4.67 0.92 6.47
C ASN A 178 5.80 1.67 5.77
N GLN A 179 6.21 1.19 4.62
CA GLN A 179 7.23 1.83 3.78
C GLN A 179 6.69 2.27 2.40
N THR A 180 5.38 2.19 2.18
CA THR A 180 4.76 2.52 0.90
C THR A 180 5.06 3.95 0.47
N LYS A 181 4.97 4.92 1.39
CA LYS A 181 5.32 6.32 1.11
C LYS A 181 6.80 6.51 0.73
N LEU A 182 7.69 5.76 1.36
CA LEU A 182 9.12 5.80 1.03
C LEU A 182 9.39 5.30 -0.39
N ILE A 183 8.77 4.15 -0.74
CA ILE A 183 8.86 3.55 -2.07
C ILE A 183 8.25 4.48 -3.12
N TYR A 184 7.07 5.02 -2.82
CA TYR A 184 6.37 5.96 -3.69
C TYR A 184 7.23 7.19 -3.99
N ARG A 185 7.79 7.84 -2.97
CA ARG A 185 8.66 9.01 -3.15
C ARG A 185 9.88 8.70 -4.01
N ASP A 186 10.55 7.61 -3.74
CA ASP A 186 11.69 7.18 -4.53
C ASP A 186 11.32 6.89 -6.00
N TRP A 187 10.12 6.35 -6.24
CA TRP A 187 9.62 6.10 -7.59
C TRP A 187 9.33 7.40 -8.32
N VAL A 188 8.66 8.36 -7.70
CA VAL A 188 8.37 9.68 -8.29
C VAL A 188 9.67 10.41 -8.64
N GLU A 189 10.63 10.47 -7.71
CA GLU A 189 11.92 11.13 -7.95
C GLU A 189 12.70 10.49 -9.10
N LYS A 190 12.73 9.17 -9.17
CA LYS A 190 13.38 8.45 -10.28
C LYS A 190 12.72 8.73 -11.63
N ASN A 191 11.40 8.81 -11.68
CA ASN A 191 10.69 9.15 -12.90
C ASN A 191 11.01 10.58 -13.33
N ARG A 192 11.02 11.53 -12.40
CA ARG A 192 11.39 12.92 -12.67
C ARG A 192 12.82 13.02 -13.22
N GLU A 193 13.78 12.42 -12.54
CA GLU A 193 15.16 12.37 -13.01
C GLU A 193 15.30 11.71 -14.38
N TYR A 194 14.52 10.65 -14.63
CA TYR A 194 14.50 9.98 -15.92
C TYR A 194 14.00 10.90 -17.05
N VAL A 195 12.86 11.58 -16.82
CA VAL A 195 12.28 12.51 -17.80
C VAL A 195 13.25 13.66 -18.07
N HIS A 196 13.78 14.33 -17.05
CA HIS A 196 14.75 15.42 -17.22
C HIS A 196 15.98 14.96 -18.00
N ARG A 197 16.56 13.81 -17.68
CA ARG A 197 17.71 13.27 -18.36
C ARG A 197 17.42 12.93 -19.84
N LYS A 198 16.28 12.28 -20.11
CA LYS A 198 15.90 11.85 -21.46
C LYS A 198 15.54 13.02 -22.36
N THR A 199 14.98 14.07 -21.82
CA THR A 199 14.59 15.27 -22.56
C THR A 199 15.67 16.36 -22.54
N LYS A 200 16.83 16.08 -21.93
CA LYS A 200 17.92 17.05 -21.73
C LYS A 200 17.42 18.34 -21.02
N GLY A 201 16.58 18.19 -20.04
CA GLY A 201 16.00 19.29 -19.27
C GLY A 201 14.94 20.10 -20.00
N LYS A 202 14.28 19.56 -21.01
CA LYS A 202 13.22 20.27 -21.75
C LYS A 202 11.81 19.99 -21.24
N VAL A 203 11.62 18.89 -20.54
CA VAL A 203 10.28 18.47 -20.07
C VAL A 203 10.31 18.25 -18.56
N GLY A 204 9.37 18.89 -17.87
CA GLY A 204 9.09 18.67 -16.46
C GLY A 204 8.24 17.42 -16.24
N TYR A 205 8.22 16.94 -15.01
CA TYR A 205 7.43 15.76 -14.60
C TYR A 205 6.73 15.99 -13.27
N LEU A 206 5.45 15.71 -13.25
CA LEU A 206 4.60 15.81 -12.08
C LEU A 206 3.76 14.54 -11.94
N HIS A 207 3.69 13.95 -10.77
CA HIS A 207 2.82 12.82 -10.46
C HIS A 207 1.79 13.22 -9.41
N ILE A 208 0.52 13.00 -9.71
CA ILE A 208 -0.62 13.25 -8.82
C ILE A 208 -1.15 11.88 -8.39
N PRO A 209 -1.00 11.49 -7.10
CA PRO A 209 -1.34 10.14 -6.64
C PRO A 209 -2.84 9.87 -6.58
N ASP A 210 -3.64 10.91 -6.38
CA ASP A 210 -5.10 10.84 -6.29
C ASP A 210 -5.72 12.19 -6.59
N MET A 211 -7.06 12.23 -6.66
CA MET A 211 -7.85 13.47 -6.84
C MET A 211 -8.28 14.08 -5.50
N GLY A 212 -7.62 13.70 -4.42
CA GLY A 212 -7.89 14.17 -3.07
C GLY A 212 -6.81 15.11 -2.51
N ALA A 213 -6.76 15.22 -1.19
CA ALA A 213 -5.83 16.11 -0.50
C ALA A 213 -4.35 15.77 -0.75
N ALA A 214 -4.01 14.49 -0.89
CA ALA A 214 -2.63 14.08 -1.16
C ALA A 214 -2.21 14.49 -2.58
N GLY A 215 -3.06 14.27 -3.58
CA GLY A 215 -2.79 14.70 -4.96
C GLY A 215 -2.69 16.22 -5.08
N PHE A 216 -3.55 16.96 -4.38
CA PHE A 216 -3.48 18.42 -4.33
C PHE A 216 -2.16 18.92 -3.72
N ALA A 217 -1.72 18.31 -2.63
CA ALA A 217 -0.45 18.65 -1.99
C ALA A 217 0.76 18.36 -2.91
N GLU A 218 0.78 17.21 -3.59
CA GLU A 218 1.84 16.86 -4.55
C GLU A 218 1.84 17.78 -5.76
N PHE A 219 0.68 18.16 -6.27
CA PHE A 219 0.56 19.14 -7.34
C PHE A 219 1.24 20.46 -6.94
N HIS A 220 0.84 21.05 -5.80
CA HIS A 220 1.41 22.34 -5.36
C HIS A 220 2.90 22.26 -5.02
N ARG A 221 3.36 21.11 -4.58
CA ARG A 221 4.77 20.90 -4.25
C ARG A 221 5.69 21.05 -5.46
N TYR A 222 5.27 20.53 -6.61
CA TYR A 222 6.16 20.42 -7.78
C TYR A 222 5.75 21.27 -8.97
N PHE A 223 4.50 21.69 -9.07
CA PHE A 223 3.99 22.37 -10.25
C PHE A 223 4.81 23.61 -10.61
N LEU A 224 5.07 24.50 -9.65
CA LEU A 224 5.83 25.72 -9.91
C LEU A 224 7.29 25.46 -10.30
N ALA A 225 7.87 24.38 -9.83
CA ALA A 225 9.23 24.02 -10.18
C ALA A 225 9.33 23.32 -11.55
N GLU A 226 8.27 22.63 -11.98
CA GLU A 226 8.28 21.82 -13.19
C GLU A 226 7.61 22.51 -14.39
N ILE A 227 6.77 23.54 -14.19
CA ILE A 227 6.11 24.27 -15.27
C ILE A 227 7.05 25.19 -16.07
N VAL A 228 8.24 25.43 -15.56
CA VAL A 228 9.24 26.31 -16.21
C VAL A 228 9.91 25.66 -17.42
N TYR A 229 9.72 24.36 -17.63
CA TYR A 229 10.23 23.63 -18.79
C TYR A 229 9.36 23.85 -20.04
N ASP A 230 9.90 23.52 -21.22
CA ASP A 230 9.21 23.68 -22.51
C ASP A 230 7.91 22.82 -22.60
N GLY A 231 7.83 21.74 -21.84
CA GLY A 231 6.68 20.85 -21.75
C GLY A 231 6.57 20.21 -20.37
N LEU A 232 5.40 19.66 -20.05
CA LEU A 232 5.12 19.03 -18.76
C LEU A 232 4.40 17.68 -18.97
N ILE A 233 4.89 16.64 -18.33
CA ILE A 233 4.20 15.35 -18.17
C ILE A 233 3.54 15.31 -16.81
N VAL A 234 2.20 15.09 -16.78
CA VAL A 234 1.39 14.92 -15.58
C VAL A 234 0.85 13.51 -15.55
#